data_221a6ff410464ba8c1c48fabea26e48e
#
_entry.id   221a6ff410464ba8c1c48fabea26e48e
#
_cell.length_a   1.000
_cell.length_b   1.000
_cell.length_c   1.000
_cell.angle_alpha   90.00
_cell.angle_beta   90.00
_cell.angle_gamma   90.00
#
_symmetry.space_group_name_H-M   'P 1'
#
loop_
_entity.id
_entity.type
_entity.pdbx_description
1 polymer ?
#
loop_
_entity_poly.entity_id
_entity_poly.type
_entity_poly.pdbx_seq_one_letter_code
_entity_poly.pdbx_strand_id
1 'polypeptide(L)'
;MNLKYRIAIIVGLILASFWTLFPRTVVERVKRNGEFVYDTVKRVPLKRGLDLQGGMHLELEVDESKGLVPDKSKAIDNALKVVRNRIDEFGVSEPLVQKAGNDRIIVELPGIDDPVRAKDVVQKSAYLEFQITDKTQALEKALPRLDAVLKDAKIAVATASPGAAKDTANPGLQSLFTADTSKKADSSKTDSAKAAEGTVGGPGAFSKLVQQGGMPGEYYVAQSDVGSVTQYLAMPQVVAALPPAKVIRWSSDTVSLGNRVYRPLYVLDAKPIITGEYLTDAKPNTSPTEGNLVQFTMNNEGARRFRNETSRHIKDYMAIVLDQRVMGRPPVIQSAIGANGQITMGGKDLQAAQDLALVLRAGSLPVPLKVADWRVIGASLGQDSIHKSITAGVIAVALVVIIMLGYYRFSGALAVAALVLYILYTLAALAGFQAVLTLPGLAGFVLSIGIAVDANVLIFERIREELNHGKTVRTAIDEGFRHAMSAIVDSNVSTALTAAVLYQYGTGPVRGFAVTLLAGIAASMITSIFVVRTFYMIWLNRSRDAQTSLSI
;
A
#
# COMPACT_ATOMS: atom_id res chain seq x y z
N MET A 1 -18.70 12.44 47.03
CA MET A 1 -19.66 11.76 46.11
C MET A 1 -20.26 10.57 46.87
N ASN A 2 -21.59 10.46 46.90
CA ASN A 2 -22.26 9.38 47.64
C ASN A 2 -21.96 8.01 47.00
N LEU A 3 -21.88 6.96 47.85
CA LEU A 3 -21.57 5.59 47.41
C LEU A 3 -22.50 5.09 46.28
N LYS A 4 -23.82 5.43 46.38
CA LYS A 4 -24.81 5.07 45.33
C LYS A 4 -24.42 5.59 43.94
N TYR A 5 -23.96 6.83 43.83
CA TYR A 5 -23.52 7.42 42.54
C TYR A 5 -22.22 6.76 42.01
N ARG A 6 -21.30 6.38 42.91
CA ARG A 6 -20.09 5.66 42.52
C ARG A 6 -20.41 4.29 41.93
N ILE A 7 -21.29 3.55 42.58
CA ILE A 7 -21.74 2.23 42.08
C ILE A 7 -22.46 2.40 40.74
N ALA A 8 -23.34 3.40 40.59
CA ALA A 8 -24.06 3.66 39.36
C ALA A 8 -23.09 3.97 38.18
N ILE A 9 -22.01 4.73 38.42
CA ILE A 9 -20.98 5.02 37.41
C ILE A 9 -20.25 3.71 37.02
N ILE A 10 -19.84 2.88 37.99
CA ILE A 10 -19.14 1.62 37.67
C ILE A 10 -20.05 0.70 36.85
N VAL A 11 -21.31 0.55 37.23
CA VAL A 11 -22.28 -0.26 36.49
C VAL A 11 -22.52 0.33 35.09
N GLY A 12 -22.62 1.67 34.97
CA GLY A 12 -22.75 2.34 33.68
C GLY A 12 -21.54 2.09 32.78
N LEU A 13 -20.32 2.15 33.30
CA LEU A 13 -19.10 1.85 32.55
C LEU A 13 -19.04 0.37 32.13
N ILE A 14 -19.47 -0.56 32.99
CA ILE A 14 -19.55 -1.99 32.64
C ILE A 14 -20.54 -2.20 31.49
N LEU A 15 -21.74 -1.63 31.59
CA LEU A 15 -22.75 -1.75 30.53
C LEU A 15 -22.30 -1.11 29.22
N ALA A 16 -21.68 0.06 29.27
CA ALA A 16 -21.09 0.71 28.10
C ALA A 16 -19.98 -0.15 27.48
N SER A 17 -19.14 -0.80 28.30
CA SER A 17 -18.08 -1.68 27.83
C SER A 17 -18.64 -2.93 27.13
N PHE A 18 -19.67 -3.54 27.68
CA PHE A 18 -20.35 -4.65 27.01
C PHE A 18 -21.02 -4.22 25.70
N TRP A 19 -21.63 -3.02 25.68
CA TRP A 19 -22.23 -2.48 24.46
C TRP A 19 -21.22 -2.24 23.33
N THR A 20 -20.01 -1.74 23.66
CA THR A 20 -18.96 -1.50 22.67
C THR A 20 -18.33 -2.79 22.16
N LEU A 21 -18.22 -3.82 23.02
CA LEU A 21 -17.67 -5.14 22.69
C LEU A 21 -18.69 -6.09 22.06
N PHE A 22 -19.97 -5.71 22.04
CA PHE A 22 -21.00 -6.58 21.49
C PHE A 22 -20.78 -6.84 20.00
N PRO A 23 -20.79 -8.11 19.54
CA PRO A 23 -20.55 -8.45 18.14
C PRO A 23 -21.56 -7.75 17.24
N ARG A 24 -21.05 -6.97 16.29
CA ARG A 24 -21.86 -6.28 15.28
C ARG A 24 -21.84 -7.08 13.98
N THR A 25 -22.95 -7.00 13.27
CA THR A 25 -23.05 -7.52 11.91
C THR A 25 -22.32 -6.57 10.96
N VAL A 26 -21.25 -7.06 10.36
CA VAL A 26 -20.49 -6.33 9.34
C VAL A 26 -20.74 -7.03 8.01
N VAL A 27 -21.05 -6.26 6.99
CA VAL A 27 -21.18 -6.77 5.63
C VAL A 27 -19.79 -6.82 5.03
N GLU A 28 -19.28 -8.01 4.80
CA GLU A 28 -17.98 -8.21 4.16
C GLU A 28 -18.17 -8.71 2.74
N ARG A 29 -17.31 -8.22 1.85
CA ARG A 29 -17.26 -8.67 0.48
C ARG A 29 -16.37 -9.92 0.42
N VAL A 30 -16.99 -11.10 0.36
CA VAL A 30 -16.29 -12.39 0.33
C VAL A 30 -16.30 -12.93 -1.09
N LYS A 31 -15.16 -13.43 -1.57
CA LYS A 31 -15.05 -14.07 -2.86
C LYS A 31 -15.54 -15.52 -2.74
N ARG A 32 -16.67 -15.85 -3.38
CA ARG A 32 -17.24 -17.20 -3.41
C ARG A 32 -17.38 -17.63 -4.86
N ASN A 33 -16.77 -18.74 -5.24
CA ASN A 33 -16.77 -19.28 -6.62
C ASN A 33 -16.28 -18.28 -7.71
N GLY A 34 -15.34 -17.39 -7.37
CA GLY A 34 -14.81 -16.40 -8.31
C GLY A 34 -15.57 -15.09 -8.37
N GLU A 35 -16.77 -15.00 -7.79
CA GLU A 35 -17.57 -13.77 -7.68
C GLU A 35 -17.52 -13.18 -6.28
N PHE A 36 -17.58 -11.85 -6.21
CA PHE A 36 -17.66 -11.16 -4.92
C PHE A 36 -19.12 -11.09 -4.46
N VAL A 37 -19.41 -11.78 -3.37
CA VAL A 37 -20.72 -11.77 -2.71
C VAL A 37 -20.61 -11.02 -1.40
N TYR A 38 -21.61 -10.21 -1.08
CA TYR A 38 -21.71 -9.56 0.22
C TYR A 38 -22.25 -10.56 1.25
N ASP A 39 -21.39 -10.98 2.18
CA ASP A 39 -21.78 -11.87 3.28
C ASP A 39 -21.82 -11.11 4.60
N THR A 40 -22.74 -11.49 5.48
CA THR A 40 -22.92 -10.86 6.79
C THR A 40 -22.25 -11.67 7.87
N VAL A 41 -21.11 -11.19 8.38
CA VAL A 41 -20.35 -11.84 9.44
C VAL A 41 -20.51 -11.10 10.76
N LYS A 42 -20.75 -11.82 11.85
CA LYS A 42 -20.75 -11.25 13.21
C LYS A 42 -19.32 -11.19 13.73
N ARG A 43 -18.79 -9.98 13.92
CA ARG A 43 -17.45 -9.75 14.48
C ARG A 43 -17.49 -8.87 15.73
N VAL A 44 -16.61 -9.17 16.66
CA VAL A 44 -16.26 -8.24 17.73
C VAL A 44 -15.56 -7.03 17.08
N PRO A 45 -15.92 -5.79 17.43
CA PRO A 45 -15.39 -4.59 16.77
C PRO A 45 -13.95 -4.24 17.18
N LEU A 46 -13.07 -5.25 17.22
CA LEU A 46 -11.62 -5.11 17.42
C LEU A 46 -10.92 -5.30 16.07
N LYS A 47 -10.37 -4.23 15.53
CA LYS A 47 -9.60 -4.26 14.28
C LYS A 47 -8.24 -4.90 14.52
N ARG A 48 -7.87 -5.86 13.66
CA ARG A 48 -6.55 -6.51 13.71
C ARG A 48 -5.63 -5.86 12.70
N GLY A 49 -4.41 -5.54 13.11
CA GLY A 49 -3.38 -5.02 12.22
C GLY A 49 -2.80 -6.09 11.29
N LEU A 50 -1.99 -5.62 10.36
CA LEU A 50 -1.29 -6.43 9.38
C LEU A 50 -0.47 -7.57 10.02
N ASP A 51 0.17 -7.29 11.15
CA ASP A 51 1.00 -8.24 11.91
C ASP A 51 0.20 -9.44 12.47
N LEU A 52 -1.12 -9.28 12.66
CA LEU A 52 -2.00 -10.28 13.24
C LEU A 52 -2.86 -11.02 12.22
N GLN A 53 -3.18 -10.40 11.09
CA GLN A 53 -3.98 -11.03 10.03
C GLN A 53 -3.14 -11.55 8.87
N GLY A 54 -1.88 -11.10 8.78
CA GLY A 54 -1.09 -11.20 7.57
C GLY A 54 -1.56 -10.19 6.52
N GLY A 55 -0.88 -10.13 5.40
CA GLY A 55 -1.21 -9.23 4.31
C GLY A 55 0.02 -8.53 3.74
N MET A 56 -0.17 -7.33 3.16
CA MET A 56 0.89 -6.58 2.49
C MET A 56 1.05 -5.19 3.09
N HIS A 57 2.31 -4.81 3.33
CA HIS A 57 2.74 -3.44 3.58
C HIS A 57 3.44 -2.91 2.32
N LEU A 58 3.03 -1.74 1.86
CA LEU A 58 3.55 -1.10 0.66
C LEU A 58 3.85 0.37 0.96
N GLU A 59 5.07 0.79 0.69
CA GLU A 59 5.48 2.19 0.75
C GLU A 59 5.71 2.73 -0.65
N LEU A 60 4.98 3.77 -1.01
CA LEU A 60 5.04 4.43 -2.30
C LEU A 60 5.68 5.80 -2.15
N GLU A 61 6.59 6.16 -3.05
CA GLU A 61 7.18 7.50 -3.13
C GLU A 61 7.04 8.09 -4.52
N VAL A 62 7.16 9.42 -4.63
CA VAL A 62 7.10 10.10 -5.94
C VAL A 62 8.30 9.70 -6.79
N ASP A 63 8.03 9.25 -8.01
CA ASP A 63 9.07 8.90 -8.99
C ASP A 63 9.53 10.14 -9.76
N GLU A 64 10.63 10.73 -9.33
CA GLU A 64 11.25 11.89 -9.99
C GLU A 64 12.12 11.55 -11.20
N SER A 65 12.31 10.26 -11.52
CA SER A 65 13.07 9.84 -12.69
C SER A 65 12.46 10.34 -14.01
N LYS A 66 11.16 10.66 -13.99
CA LYS A 66 10.39 11.15 -15.15
C LYS A 66 10.21 12.66 -15.19
N GLY A 67 10.73 13.40 -14.20
CA GLY A 67 10.64 14.85 -14.11
C GLY A 67 10.50 15.36 -12.68
N LEU A 68 10.95 16.59 -12.44
CA LEU A 68 10.84 17.22 -11.14
C LEU A 68 9.38 17.60 -10.84
N VAL A 69 8.92 17.26 -9.65
CA VAL A 69 7.58 17.60 -9.14
C VAL A 69 7.72 18.82 -8.19
N PRO A 70 7.21 20.01 -8.60
CA PRO A 70 7.42 21.25 -7.84
C PRO A 70 6.83 21.23 -6.43
N ASP A 71 5.65 20.64 -6.25
CA ASP A 71 4.94 20.52 -4.97
C ASP A 71 4.62 19.05 -4.67
N LYS A 72 5.58 18.36 -4.07
CA LYS A 72 5.44 16.94 -3.69
C LYS A 72 4.30 16.71 -2.72
N SER A 73 4.14 17.61 -1.73
CA SER A 73 3.12 17.43 -0.69
C SER A 73 1.71 17.41 -1.27
N LYS A 74 1.40 18.38 -2.15
CA LYS A 74 0.10 18.46 -2.85
C LYS A 74 -0.10 17.31 -3.83
N ALA A 75 0.96 16.90 -4.52
CA ALA A 75 0.94 15.76 -5.42
C ALA A 75 0.62 14.46 -4.67
N ILE A 76 1.24 14.23 -3.51
CA ILE A 76 0.96 13.10 -2.63
C ILE A 76 -0.47 13.15 -2.07
N ASP A 77 -0.98 14.31 -1.69
CA ASP A 77 -2.35 14.44 -1.18
C ASP A 77 -3.40 14.06 -2.24
N ASN A 78 -3.15 14.40 -3.50
CA ASN A 78 -3.99 13.99 -4.61
C ASN A 78 -3.80 12.50 -4.95
N ALA A 79 -2.56 12.00 -4.96
CA ALA A 79 -2.26 10.59 -5.19
C ALA A 79 -2.88 9.70 -4.10
N LEU A 80 -2.88 10.13 -2.84
CA LEU A 80 -3.50 9.44 -1.71
C LEU A 80 -4.99 9.14 -1.97
N LYS A 81 -5.72 10.09 -2.54
CA LYS A 81 -7.15 9.92 -2.88
C LYS A 81 -7.33 8.82 -3.93
N VAL A 82 -6.51 8.85 -4.99
CA VAL A 82 -6.58 7.86 -6.06
C VAL A 82 -6.19 6.47 -5.55
N VAL A 83 -5.11 6.38 -4.78
CA VAL A 83 -4.65 5.11 -4.16
C VAL A 83 -5.74 4.54 -3.25
N ARG A 84 -6.39 5.37 -2.42
CA ARG A 84 -7.51 4.95 -1.58
C ARG A 84 -8.68 4.41 -2.41
N ASN A 85 -9.09 5.14 -3.44
CA ASN A 85 -10.17 4.69 -4.32
C ASN A 85 -9.85 3.33 -4.98
N ARG A 86 -8.60 3.12 -5.41
CA ARG A 86 -8.17 1.84 -6.00
C ARG A 86 -8.27 0.68 -5.00
N ILE A 87 -7.87 0.93 -3.77
CA ILE A 87 -7.90 -0.08 -2.70
C ILE A 87 -9.34 -0.40 -2.30
N ASP A 88 -10.20 0.62 -2.22
CA ASP A 88 -11.62 0.45 -1.94
C ASP A 88 -12.31 -0.38 -3.05
N GLU A 89 -12.00 -0.09 -4.31
CA GLU A 89 -12.49 -0.88 -5.46
C GLU A 89 -11.89 -2.30 -5.51
N PHE A 90 -10.66 -2.47 -5.01
CA PHE A 90 -10.05 -3.80 -4.91
C PHE A 90 -10.76 -4.70 -3.90
N GLY A 91 -11.48 -4.10 -2.94
CA GLY A 91 -12.33 -4.78 -1.99
C GLY A 91 -11.60 -5.36 -0.78
N VAL A 92 -10.45 -4.79 -0.41
CA VAL A 92 -9.73 -5.16 0.81
C VAL A 92 -10.50 -4.66 2.04
N SER A 93 -10.69 -5.53 3.03
CA SER A 93 -11.33 -5.16 4.29
C SER A 93 -10.37 -4.33 5.14
N GLU A 94 -10.83 -3.16 5.59
CA GLU A 94 -10.11 -2.30 6.54
C GLU A 94 -8.67 -1.91 6.14
N PRO A 95 -8.44 -1.38 4.91
CA PRO A 95 -7.11 -0.96 4.49
C PRO A 95 -6.66 0.26 5.28
N LEU A 96 -5.36 0.36 5.58
CA LEU A 96 -4.76 1.57 6.09
C LEU A 96 -4.03 2.29 4.96
N VAL A 97 -4.49 3.49 4.61
CA VAL A 97 -3.85 4.33 3.59
C VAL A 97 -3.59 5.70 4.19
N GLN A 98 -2.32 6.01 4.40
CA GLN A 98 -1.92 7.23 5.08
C GLN A 98 -0.69 7.87 4.43
N LYS A 99 -0.60 9.20 4.56
CA LYS A 99 0.58 9.97 4.18
C LYS A 99 1.68 9.79 5.23
N ALA A 100 2.91 9.57 4.79
CA ALA A 100 4.09 9.52 5.63
C ALA A 100 5.10 10.59 5.17
N GLY A 101 5.34 11.58 6.01
CA GLY A 101 6.15 12.75 5.61
C GLY A 101 5.48 13.56 4.51
N ASN A 102 6.30 14.13 3.62
CA ASN A 102 5.83 15.00 2.52
C ASN A 102 5.84 14.31 1.15
N ASP A 103 6.43 13.13 1.03
CA ASP A 103 6.76 12.49 -0.25
C ASP A 103 6.35 11.01 -0.35
N ARG A 104 5.73 10.42 0.70
CA ARG A 104 5.41 9.00 0.76
C ARG A 104 3.96 8.72 1.12
N ILE A 105 3.47 7.58 0.65
CA ILE A 105 2.18 6.99 1.02
C ILE A 105 2.44 5.58 1.55
N ILE A 106 1.99 5.32 2.77
CA ILE A 106 1.97 3.98 3.36
C ILE A 106 0.62 3.36 3.11
N VAL A 107 0.64 2.15 2.58
CA VAL A 107 -0.53 1.32 2.29
C VAL A 107 -0.36 -0.01 3.02
N GLU A 108 -1.29 -0.33 3.91
CA GLU A 108 -1.36 -1.63 4.57
C GLU A 108 -2.66 -2.32 4.16
N LEU A 109 -2.54 -3.52 3.60
CA LEU A 109 -3.65 -4.32 3.11
C LEU A 109 -3.72 -5.64 3.89
N PRO A 110 -4.47 -5.67 5.01
CA PRO A 110 -4.63 -6.88 5.81
C PRO A 110 -5.42 -7.94 5.04
N GLY A 111 -5.03 -9.21 5.19
CA GLY A 111 -5.77 -10.34 4.65
C GLY A 111 -5.87 -10.41 3.13
N ILE A 112 -4.92 -9.80 2.41
CA ILE A 112 -4.92 -9.85 0.95
C ILE A 112 -4.41 -11.19 0.44
N ASP A 113 -5.14 -11.78 -0.53
CA ASP A 113 -4.79 -13.08 -1.12
C ASP A 113 -3.67 -12.98 -2.16
N ASP A 114 -3.67 -11.90 -2.96
CA ASP A 114 -2.70 -11.67 -4.04
C ASP A 114 -1.98 -10.31 -3.87
N PRO A 115 -0.86 -10.30 -3.13
CA PRO A 115 -0.11 -9.10 -2.88
C PRO A 115 0.56 -8.52 -4.14
N VAL A 116 0.94 -9.38 -5.10
CA VAL A 116 1.61 -8.95 -6.34
C VAL A 116 0.64 -8.16 -7.21
N ARG A 117 -0.56 -8.69 -7.40
CA ARG A 117 -1.63 -8.02 -8.13
C ARG A 117 -2.02 -6.69 -7.48
N ALA A 118 -2.16 -6.66 -6.14
CA ALA A 118 -2.49 -5.43 -5.43
C ALA A 118 -1.42 -4.35 -5.62
N LYS A 119 -0.13 -4.72 -5.50
CA LYS A 119 0.99 -3.82 -5.78
C LYS A 119 0.89 -3.23 -7.18
N ASP A 120 0.68 -4.08 -8.19
CA ASP A 120 0.60 -3.66 -9.59
C ASP A 120 -0.57 -2.71 -9.84
N VAL A 121 -1.75 -3.00 -9.28
CA VAL A 121 -2.94 -2.16 -9.40
C VAL A 121 -2.73 -0.79 -8.75
N VAL A 122 -2.13 -0.76 -7.56
CA VAL A 122 -1.90 0.48 -6.82
C VAL A 122 -0.84 1.36 -7.51
N GLN A 123 0.21 0.76 -8.06
CA GLN A 123 1.34 1.46 -8.67
C GLN A 123 1.05 1.95 -10.09
N LYS A 124 0.17 1.29 -10.87
CA LYS A 124 -0.15 1.68 -12.25
C LYS A 124 -0.56 3.13 -12.32
N SER A 125 0.06 3.90 -13.21
CA SER A 125 -0.27 5.31 -13.41
C SER A 125 -1.67 5.47 -14.00
N ALA A 126 -2.05 4.61 -14.95
CA ALA A 126 -3.34 4.59 -15.66
C ALA A 126 -3.68 5.93 -16.31
N TYR A 127 -2.67 6.62 -16.80
CA TYR A 127 -2.86 7.84 -17.55
C TYR A 127 -3.35 7.51 -18.95
N LEU A 128 -4.63 7.73 -19.18
CA LEU A 128 -5.31 7.42 -20.44
C LEU A 128 -5.40 8.68 -21.31
N GLU A 129 -5.00 8.55 -22.56
CA GLU A 129 -5.08 9.60 -23.58
C GLU A 129 -5.65 9.01 -24.86
N PHE A 130 -6.40 9.84 -25.59
CA PHE A 130 -6.84 9.54 -26.94
C PHE A 130 -6.13 10.47 -27.89
N GLN A 131 -5.35 9.90 -28.81
CA GLN A 131 -4.49 10.64 -29.72
C GLN A 131 -4.77 10.23 -31.18
N ILE A 132 -4.64 11.15 -32.12
CA ILE A 132 -4.81 10.85 -33.55
C ILE A 132 -3.49 10.36 -34.12
N THR A 133 -3.53 9.35 -34.99
CA THR A 133 -2.35 8.88 -35.72
C THR A 133 -1.90 9.88 -36.78
N ASP A 134 -0.59 9.94 -37.01
CA ASP A 134 -0.02 10.86 -37.97
C ASP A 134 -0.37 10.50 -39.43
N LYS A 135 -1.02 11.42 -40.15
CA LYS A 135 -1.33 11.31 -41.57
C LYS A 135 -0.26 11.95 -42.48
N THR A 136 0.60 12.76 -41.89
CA THR A 136 1.54 13.59 -42.64
C THR A 136 2.81 12.87 -43.03
N GLN A 137 2.94 11.59 -42.65
CA GLN A 137 4.15 10.78 -42.80
C GLN A 137 5.39 11.50 -42.23
N ALA A 138 5.19 12.09 -41.03
CA ALA A 138 6.20 12.95 -40.44
C ALA A 138 7.48 12.16 -40.08
N LEU A 139 7.36 10.91 -39.67
CA LEU A 139 8.53 10.08 -39.37
C LEU A 139 9.29 9.72 -40.65
N GLU A 140 8.64 9.38 -41.77
CA GLU A 140 9.30 9.09 -43.03
C GLU A 140 10.13 10.27 -43.51
N LYS A 141 9.57 11.46 -43.41
CA LYS A 141 10.29 12.70 -43.76
C LYS A 141 11.46 13.00 -42.83
N ALA A 142 11.41 12.50 -41.60
CA ALA A 142 12.46 12.67 -40.61
C ALA A 142 13.55 11.57 -40.69
N LEU A 143 13.28 10.39 -41.28
CA LEU A 143 14.21 9.26 -41.33
C LEU A 143 15.61 9.64 -41.84
N PRO A 144 15.77 10.42 -42.94
CA PRO A 144 17.09 10.81 -43.42
C PRO A 144 17.88 11.63 -42.40
N ARG A 145 17.18 12.49 -41.62
CA ARG A 145 17.81 13.30 -40.56
C ARG A 145 18.21 12.44 -39.38
N LEU A 146 17.37 11.49 -39.01
CA LEU A 146 17.64 10.54 -37.91
C LEU A 146 18.83 9.65 -38.24
N ASP A 147 18.89 9.15 -39.48
CA ASP A 147 20.03 8.35 -39.95
C ASP A 147 21.34 9.16 -39.97
N ALA A 148 21.30 10.44 -40.36
CA ALA A 148 22.46 11.32 -40.33
C ALA A 148 22.95 11.56 -38.88
N VAL A 149 22.05 11.83 -37.94
CA VAL A 149 22.37 12.04 -36.52
C VAL A 149 23.00 10.77 -35.90
N LEU A 150 22.48 9.58 -36.23
CA LEU A 150 23.05 8.32 -35.75
C LEU A 150 24.43 8.04 -36.38
N LYS A 151 24.64 8.43 -37.62
CA LYS A 151 25.96 8.33 -38.28
C LYS A 151 26.99 9.23 -37.62
N ASP A 152 26.62 10.48 -37.33
CA ASP A 152 27.51 11.43 -36.65
C ASP A 152 27.84 11.01 -35.23
N ALA A 153 26.93 10.33 -34.56
CA ALA A 153 27.15 9.76 -33.23
C ALA A 153 28.02 8.50 -33.23
N LYS A 154 28.54 8.03 -34.39
CA LYS A 154 29.38 6.83 -34.55
C LYS A 154 28.81 5.55 -33.88
N ILE A 155 27.51 5.35 -33.91
CA ILE A 155 26.86 4.21 -33.33
C ILE A 155 26.84 3.06 -34.34
N ALA A 156 27.57 1.98 -34.02
CA ALA A 156 27.57 0.75 -34.82
C ALA A 156 26.22 0.02 -34.69
N VAL A 157 25.61 -0.28 -35.82
CA VAL A 157 24.40 -1.13 -35.85
C VAL A 157 24.83 -2.58 -35.69
N ALA A 158 24.52 -3.18 -34.57
CA ALA A 158 24.63 -4.63 -34.40
C ALA A 158 23.51 -5.30 -35.20
N THR A 159 23.80 -5.72 -36.43
CA THR A 159 22.90 -6.60 -37.18
C THR A 159 22.99 -8.00 -36.56
N ALA A 160 21.94 -8.43 -35.87
CA ALA A 160 21.82 -9.80 -35.42
C ALA A 160 21.65 -10.72 -36.63
N SER A 161 22.70 -11.45 -37.00
CA SER A 161 22.62 -12.58 -37.95
C SER A 161 21.78 -13.71 -37.31
N PRO A 162 20.88 -14.34 -38.06
CA PRO A 162 20.10 -15.46 -37.54
C PRO A 162 20.96 -16.73 -37.53
N GLY A 163 21.34 -17.20 -36.35
CA GLY A 163 21.89 -18.54 -36.17
C GLY A 163 23.12 -18.61 -35.29
N ALA A 164 22.89 -18.77 -34.01
CA ALA A 164 23.60 -19.71 -33.12
C ALA A 164 23.26 -19.41 -31.66
N ALA A 165 22.48 -20.28 -31.07
CA ALA A 165 22.43 -20.39 -29.62
C ALA A 165 23.79 -20.81 -29.14
N LYS A 166 24.48 -19.94 -28.39
CA LYS A 166 25.60 -20.34 -27.55
C LYS A 166 25.55 -19.56 -26.25
N ASP A 167 25.62 -20.34 -25.19
CA ASP A 167 25.67 -19.96 -23.79
C ASP A 167 26.51 -18.70 -23.53
N THR A 168 25.93 -17.72 -22.92
CA THR A 168 26.61 -16.52 -22.39
C THR A 168 27.14 -16.80 -21.01
N ALA A 169 28.37 -17.33 -20.94
CA ALA A 169 29.20 -17.17 -19.76
C ALA A 169 29.77 -15.75 -19.71
N ASN A 170 29.64 -15.15 -18.57
CA ASN A 170 29.99 -13.78 -18.17
C ASN A 170 31.48 -13.43 -18.49
N PRO A 171 31.83 -12.36 -19.24
CA PRO A 171 33.23 -12.02 -19.59
C PRO A 171 34.03 -11.35 -18.48
N GLY A 172 33.51 -11.24 -17.27
CA GLY A 172 34.14 -10.48 -16.18
C GLY A 172 35.12 -11.23 -15.29
N LEU A 173 35.26 -12.55 -15.43
CA LEU A 173 36.06 -13.37 -14.49
C LEU A 173 37.25 -14.09 -15.10
N GLN A 174 37.53 -13.95 -16.40
CA GLN A 174 38.62 -14.65 -17.05
C GLN A 174 39.95 -13.85 -17.18
N SER A 175 39.96 -12.58 -16.81
CA SER A 175 41.15 -11.73 -16.84
C SER A 175 42.03 -11.82 -15.58
N LEU A 176 41.67 -12.64 -14.61
CA LEU A 176 42.37 -12.75 -13.32
C LEU A 176 43.27 -14.01 -13.18
N PHE A 177 43.27 -14.91 -14.18
CA PHE A 177 44.02 -16.19 -14.04
C PHE A 177 44.96 -16.53 -15.19
N THR A 178 45.50 -15.57 -15.94
CA THR A 178 46.64 -15.91 -16.84
C THR A 178 47.74 -14.86 -16.73
N ALA A 179 48.63 -15.11 -15.79
CA ALA A 179 49.99 -14.61 -15.83
C ALA A 179 50.88 -15.75 -16.30
N ASP A 180 51.69 -15.44 -17.33
CA ASP A 180 52.97 -15.99 -17.66
C ASP A 180 53.07 -17.39 -18.29
N THR A 181 53.42 -17.45 -19.54
CA THR A 181 54.76 -17.96 -19.99
C THR A 181 54.92 -17.82 -21.49
N SER A 182 56.09 -17.30 -21.82
CA SER A 182 56.73 -17.09 -23.12
C SER A 182 56.92 -18.34 -23.97
N LYS A 183 56.82 -18.29 -25.31
CA LYS A 183 57.90 -18.43 -26.31
C LYS A 183 57.39 -18.66 -27.73
N LYS A 184 57.84 -17.77 -28.61
CA LYS A 184 58.38 -17.89 -29.97
C LYS A 184 58.09 -19.15 -30.80
N ALA A 185 57.57 -18.94 -31.98
CA ALA A 185 58.16 -19.11 -33.33
C ALA A 185 57.09 -19.29 -34.40
N ASP A 186 57.04 -18.42 -35.30
CA ASP A 186 57.50 -18.42 -36.71
C ASP A 186 56.48 -18.93 -37.75
N SER A 187 56.17 -18.00 -38.64
CA SER A 187 55.95 -18.06 -40.09
C SER A 187 54.86 -19.01 -40.66
N SER A 188 53.91 -18.50 -41.28
CA SER A 188 53.76 -18.25 -42.72
C SER A 188 52.30 -18.22 -43.19
N LYS A 189 52.05 -17.16 -43.89
CA LYS A 189 51.18 -17.00 -45.09
C LYS A 189 49.70 -17.36 -45.06
N THR A 190 48.97 -16.30 -45.27
CA THR A 190 48.05 -16.04 -46.43
C THR A 190 46.64 -16.56 -46.25
N ASP A 191 45.77 -15.72 -46.12
CA ASP A 191 44.71 -15.17 -46.94
C ASP A 191 43.53 -14.68 -46.14
N SER A 192 43.27 -13.41 -46.29
CA SER A 192 42.00 -12.73 -46.45
C SER A 192 40.80 -13.35 -45.74
N ALA A 193 40.69 -13.12 -44.45
CA ALA A 193 39.38 -12.87 -43.85
C ALA A 193 39.27 -11.39 -43.61
N LYS A 194 38.70 -10.66 -44.58
CA LYS A 194 38.12 -9.33 -44.35
C LYS A 194 37.19 -9.46 -43.13
N ALA A 195 37.66 -9.01 -41.98
CA ALA A 195 36.80 -8.64 -40.88
C ALA A 195 35.75 -7.73 -41.48
N ALA A 196 34.50 -8.16 -41.40
CA ALA A 196 33.37 -7.29 -41.70
C ALA A 196 33.47 -6.12 -40.72
N GLU A 197 34.03 -5.01 -41.19
CA GLU A 197 33.90 -3.71 -40.56
C GLU A 197 32.40 -3.51 -40.38
N GLY A 198 31.92 -3.59 -39.16
CA GLY A 198 30.58 -3.16 -38.81
C GLY A 198 30.40 -1.75 -39.34
N THR A 199 29.47 -1.59 -40.24
CA THR A 199 29.19 -0.32 -40.90
C THR A 199 28.72 0.67 -39.83
N VAL A 200 29.67 1.44 -39.31
CA VAL A 200 29.41 2.52 -38.37
C VAL A 200 28.51 3.52 -39.05
N GLY A 201 27.24 3.65 -38.59
CA GLY A 201 26.35 4.75 -38.95
C GLY A 201 26.20 5.01 -40.44
N GLY A 202 25.96 3.98 -41.27
CA GLY A 202 25.67 4.17 -42.70
C GLY A 202 24.29 4.80 -42.92
N PRO A 203 24.04 5.44 -44.08
CA PRO A 203 22.69 5.89 -44.43
C PRO A 203 21.74 4.73 -44.36
N GLY A 204 20.64 4.90 -43.56
CA GLY A 204 19.64 3.86 -43.33
C GLY A 204 19.80 3.02 -42.06
N ALA A 205 20.61 3.46 -41.08
CA ALA A 205 20.77 2.73 -39.81
C ALA A 205 19.45 2.60 -39.03
N PHE A 206 18.67 3.68 -38.92
CA PHE A 206 17.35 3.67 -38.29
C PHE A 206 16.28 3.17 -39.26
N SER A 207 16.31 3.65 -40.51
CA SER A 207 15.33 3.32 -41.54
C SER A 207 15.31 1.83 -41.90
N LYS A 208 16.40 1.08 -41.71
CA LYS A 208 16.43 -0.38 -41.92
C LYS A 208 15.72 -1.17 -40.82
N LEU A 209 15.63 -0.62 -39.60
CA LEU A 209 15.01 -1.27 -38.46
C LEU A 209 13.50 -1.04 -38.39
N VAL A 210 13.00 -0.01 -39.07
CA VAL A 210 11.61 0.42 -39.00
C VAL A 210 10.94 0.19 -40.35
N GLN A 211 9.94 -0.67 -40.40
CA GLN A 211 9.16 -0.99 -41.60
C GLN A 211 7.81 -0.27 -41.53
N GLN A 212 7.37 0.33 -42.65
CA GLN A 212 6.06 0.97 -42.73
C GLN A 212 4.92 -0.05 -42.59
N GLY A 213 3.90 0.29 -41.80
CA GLY A 213 2.72 -0.52 -41.57
C GLY A 213 1.61 -0.26 -42.60
N GLY A 214 0.48 -0.89 -42.36
CA GLY A 214 -0.70 -0.83 -43.26
C GLY A 214 -1.59 0.40 -43.02
N MET A 215 -1.33 1.24 -42.01
CA MET A 215 -2.10 2.44 -41.73
C MET A 215 -1.17 3.67 -41.56
N PRO A 216 -1.68 4.88 -41.75
CA PRO A 216 -0.91 6.10 -41.54
C PRO A 216 -0.36 6.19 -40.13
N GLY A 217 0.94 6.44 -39.97
CA GLY A 217 1.61 6.54 -38.68
C GLY A 217 1.91 5.21 -37.98
N GLU A 218 1.64 4.06 -38.63
CA GLU A 218 2.00 2.73 -38.12
C GLU A 218 3.32 2.24 -38.71
N TYR A 219 4.20 1.75 -37.87
CA TYR A 219 5.48 1.16 -38.23
C TYR A 219 5.70 -0.15 -37.48
N TYR A 220 6.45 -1.08 -38.05
CA TYR A 220 6.80 -2.35 -37.45
C TYR A 220 8.29 -2.41 -37.17
N VAL A 221 8.66 -2.82 -35.98
CA VAL A 221 10.05 -3.10 -35.58
C VAL A 221 10.14 -4.55 -35.16
N ALA A 222 11.13 -5.28 -35.67
CA ALA A 222 11.36 -6.66 -35.25
C ALA A 222 11.61 -6.71 -33.73
N GLN A 223 11.09 -7.74 -33.06
CA GLN A 223 11.19 -7.84 -31.59
C GLN A 223 12.64 -7.86 -31.09
N SER A 224 13.58 -8.39 -31.90
CA SER A 224 15.02 -8.35 -31.64
C SER A 224 15.60 -6.93 -31.57
N ASP A 225 15.01 -6.00 -32.34
CA ASP A 225 15.57 -4.67 -32.57
C ASP A 225 14.86 -3.59 -31.73
N VAL A 226 13.80 -3.96 -31.01
CA VAL A 226 13.05 -3.03 -30.14
C VAL A 226 13.94 -2.35 -29.10
N GLY A 227 14.89 -3.08 -28.51
CA GLY A 227 15.85 -2.53 -27.55
C GLY A 227 16.71 -1.43 -28.16
N SER A 228 17.29 -1.68 -29.34
CA SER A 228 18.13 -0.73 -30.07
C SER A 228 17.37 0.50 -30.50
N VAL A 229 16.16 0.32 -31.08
CA VAL A 229 15.29 1.43 -31.47
C VAL A 229 14.87 2.26 -30.27
N THR A 230 14.58 1.64 -29.14
CA THR A 230 14.23 2.36 -27.90
C THR A 230 15.40 3.21 -27.39
N GLN A 231 16.62 2.70 -27.43
CA GLN A 231 17.82 3.44 -27.06
C GLN A 231 18.05 4.63 -28.01
N TYR A 232 17.89 4.44 -29.31
CA TYR A 232 18.01 5.54 -30.29
C TYR A 232 16.98 6.64 -30.04
N LEU A 233 15.71 6.26 -29.80
CA LEU A 233 14.63 7.22 -29.52
C LEU A 233 14.81 7.96 -28.18
N ALA A 234 15.60 7.42 -27.26
CA ALA A 234 15.93 8.07 -25.98
C ALA A 234 17.08 9.08 -26.07
N MET A 235 17.84 9.10 -27.18
CA MET A 235 18.96 10.01 -27.34
C MET A 235 18.50 11.46 -27.52
N PRO A 236 19.03 12.45 -26.79
CA PRO A 236 18.62 13.85 -26.89
C PRO A 236 18.73 14.40 -28.32
N GLN A 237 19.75 13.98 -29.05
CA GLN A 237 19.99 14.38 -30.43
C GLN A 237 18.92 13.85 -31.40
N VAL A 238 18.47 12.61 -31.19
CA VAL A 238 17.39 11.97 -31.94
C VAL A 238 16.05 12.62 -31.58
N VAL A 239 15.81 12.87 -30.30
CA VAL A 239 14.60 13.58 -29.83
C VAL A 239 14.49 14.98 -30.47
N ALA A 240 15.59 15.72 -30.59
CA ALA A 240 15.62 17.02 -31.23
C ALA A 240 15.38 16.97 -32.76
N ALA A 241 15.67 15.82 -33.38
CA ALA A 241 15.47 15.61 -34.82
C ALA A 241 14.07 15.07 -35.17
N LEU A 242 13.28 14.65 -34.15
CA LEU A 242 11.91 14.19 -34.36
C LEU A 242 10.99 15.31 -34.82
N PRO A 243 9.92 14.99 -35.57
CA PRO A 243 8.98 15.97 -36.03
C PRO A 243 8.32 16.74 -34.89
N PRO A 244 8.24 18.07 -34.93
CA PRO A 244 7.58 18.86 -33.90
C PRO A 244 6.09 18.49 -33.81
N ALA A 245 5.52 18.58 -32.60
CA ALA A 245 4.13 18.26 -32.32
C ALA A 245 3.71 16.79 -32.60
N LYS A 246 4.67 15.89 -32.79
CA LYS A 246 4.43 14.44 -32.90
C LYS A 246 5.13 13.71 -31.75
N VAL A 247 4.53 12.59 -31.35
CA VAL A 247 5.10 11.68 -30.34
C VAL A 247 5.12 10.27 -30.90
N ILE A 248 6.15 9.53 -30.52
CA ILE A 248 6.30 8.12 -30.90
C ILE A 248 5.93 7.27 -29.71
N ARG A 249 5.05 6.29 -29.92
CA ARG A 249 4.58 5.36 -28.87
C ARG A 249 4.66 3.91 -29.33
N TRP A 250 5.14 3.04 -28.45
CA TRP A 250 5.12 1.60 -28.68
C TRP A 250 3.74 1.03 -28.45
N SER A 251 3.39 0.01 -29.22
CA SER A 251 2.22 -0.84 -28.91
C SER A 251 2.45 -1.64 -27.63
N SER A 252 1.38 -1.89 -26.88
CA SER A 252 1.37 -2.87 -25.77
C SER A 252 1.51 -4.29 -26.30
N ASP A 253 1.02 -4.54 -27.52
CA ASP A 253 0.89 -5.87 -28.11
C ASP A 253 1.94 -6.08 -29.20
N THR A 254 2.25 -7.34 -29.47
CA THR A 254 3.12 -7.75 -30.56
C THR A 254 2.30 -8.38 -31.67
N VAL A 255 2.75 -8.28 -32.90
CA VAL A 255 2.09 -8.83 -34.09
C VAL A 255 3.03 -9.83 -34.75
N SER A 256 2.53 -11.02 -35.08
CA SER A 256 3.28 -12.02 -35.84
C SER A 256 3.01 -11.83 -37.34
N LEU A 257 4.04 -11.52 -38.10
CA LEU A 257 3.99 -11.44 -39.56
C LEU A 257 4.89 -12.54 -40.15
N GLY A 258 4.27 -13.58 -40.64
CA GLY A 258 4.98 -14.80 -41.05
C GLY A 258 5.70 -15.46 -39.87
N ASN A 259 6.99 -15.74 -40.02
CA ASN A 259 7.83 -16.40 -38.99
C ASN A 259 8.51 -15.44 -38.01
N ARG A 260 8.20 -14.15 -38.04
CA ARG A 260 8.84 -13.13 -37.19
C ARG A 260 7.80 -12.38 -36.37
N VAL A 261 8.18 -12.07 -35.14
CA VAL A 261 7.38 -11.25 -34.22
C VAL A 261 7.86 -9.81 -34.33
N TYR A 262 6.92 -8.91 -34.53
CA TYR A 262 7.12 -7.47 -34.62
C TYR A 262 6.38 -6.78 -33.50
N ARG A 263 6.92 -5.65 -33.06
CA ARG A 263 6.21 -4.72 -32.17
C ARG A 263 5.84 -3.47 -32.96
N PRO A 264 4.55 -3.14 -33.04
CA PRO A 264 4.11 -1.90 -33.68
C PRO A 264 4.63 -0.65 -32.95
N LEU A 265 5.01 0.34 -33.74
CA LEU A 265 5.39 1.67 -33.32
C LEU A 265 4.44 2.66 -33.98
N TYR A 266 3.86 3.55 -33.20
CA TYR A 266 2.89 4.52 -33.71
C TYR A 266 3.42 5.94 -33.58
N VAL A 267 3.23 6.74 -34.61
CA VAL A 267 3.45 8.18 -34.61
C VAL A 267 2.10 8.86 -34.42
N LEU A 268 1.99 9.62 -33.35
CA LEU A 268 0.74 10.23 -32.91
C LEU A 268 0.89 11.74 -32.77
N ASP A 269 -0.21 12.46 -32.81
CA ASP A 269 -0.24 13.87 -32.45
C ASP A 269 0.08 14.05 -30.97
N ALA A 270 1.00 14.93 -30.61
CA ALA A 270 1.44 15.13 -29.23
C ALA A 270 0.31 15.62 -28.32
N LYS A 271 -0.64 16.39 -28.88
CA LYS A 271 -1.79 16.89 -28.14
C LYS A 271 -2.91 15.83 -28.16
N PRO A 272 -3.32 15.29 -27.00
CA PRO A 272 -4.44 14.39 -26.95
C PRO A 272 -5.77 15.13 -27.26
N ILE A 273 -6.70 14.43 -27.88
CA ILE A 273 -8.05 14.96 -28.14
C ILE A 273 -8.88 14.96 -26.84
N ILE A 274 -8.65 13.98 -25.97
CA ILE A 274 -9.25 13.88 -24.64
C ILE A 274 -8.38 13.02 -23.74
N THR A 275 -8.49 13.20 -22.43
CA THR A 275 -7.77 12.45 -21.39
C THR A 275 -8.72 11.65 -20.51
N GLY A 276 -8.18 10.72 -19.75
CA GLY A 276 -8.95 9.86 -18.83
C GLY A 276 -9.59 10.58 -17.63
N GLU A 277 -9.29 11.86 -17.41
CA GLU A 277 -9.89 12.64 -16.31
C GLU A 277 -11.41 12.82 -16.45
N TYR A 278 -11.95 12.67 -17.65
CA TYR A 278 -13.38 12.75 -17.94
C TYR A 278 -14.12 11.42 -17.77
N LEU A 279 -13.43 10.33 -17.42
CA LEU A 279 -14.05 9.03 -17.17
C LEU A 279 -14.86 9.05 -15.86
N THR A 280 -16.05 8.45 -15.92
CA THR A 280 -16.93 8.27 -14.75
C THR A 280 -17.09 6.81 -14.37
N ASP A 281 -17.01 5.90 -15.34
CA ASP A 281 -17.15 4.47 -15.11
C ASP A 281 -16.32 3.67 -16.12
N ALA A 282 -15.88 2.48 -15.71
CA ALA A 282 -15.21 1.52 -16.57
C ALA A 282 -15.55 0.08 -16.14
N LYS A 283 -15.95 -0.77 -17.08
CA LYS A 283 -16.39 -2.15 -16.81
C LYS A 283 -15.69 -3.13 -17.74
N PRO A 284 -15.21 -4.26 -17.21
CA PRO A 284 -14.72 -5.34 -18.06
C PRO A 284 -15.90 -5.98 -18.82
N ASN A 285 -15.66 -6.33 -20.06
CA ASN A 285 -16.63 -7.06 -20.88
C ASN A 285 -15.89 -8.06 -21.79
N THR A 286 -16.61 -9.04 -22.32
CA THR A 286 -16.07 -10.04 -23.25
C THR A 286 -16.93 -10.06 -24.50
N SER A 287 -16.28 -9.84 -25.66
CA SER A 287 -16.91 -9.92 -26.98
C SER A 287 -16.49 -11.23 -27.67
N PRO A 288 -17.40 -11.94 -28.34
CA PRO A 288 -17.05 -13.13 -29.11
C PRO A 288 -16.08 -12.86 -30.26
N THR A 289 -16.07 -11.63 -30.80
CA THR A 289 -15.25 -11.24 -31.95
C THR A 289 -13.96 -10.51 -31.56
N GLU A 290 -13.98 -9.74 -30.48
CA GLU A 290 -12.86 -8.88 -30.07
C GLU A 290 -12.14 -9.38 -28.80
N GLY A 291 -12.65 -10.45 -28.19
CA GLY A 291 -12.11 -10.98 -26.93
C GLY A 291 -12.45 -10.11 -25.73
N ASN A 292 -11.54 -10.06 -24.77
CA ASN A 292 -11.72 -9.25 -23.57
C ASN A 292 -11.48 -7.76 -23.87
N LEU A 293 -12.38 -6.93 -23.36
CA LEU A 293 -12.36 -5.48 -23.55
C LEU A 293 -12.80 -4.74 -22.28
N VAL A 294 -12.51 -3.47 -22.22
CA VAL A 294 -12.98 -2.57 -21.15
C VAL A 294 -13.89 -1.52 -21.78
N GLN A 295 -15.15 -1.52 -21.39
CA GLN A 295 -16.08 -0.45 -21.74
C GLN A 295 -15.94 0.68 -20.75
N PHE A 296 -15.90 1.92 -21.24
CA PHE A 296 -15.83 3.10 -20.42
C PHE A 296 -16.93 4.10 -20.74
N THR A 297 -17.27 4.91 -19.74
CA THR A 297 -18.26 5.98 -19.87
C THR A 297 -17.64 7.29 -19.40
N MET A 298 -17.85 8.36 -20.15
CA MET A 298 -17.39 9.71 -19.83
C MET A 298 -18.51 10.55 -19.23
N ASN A 299 -18.13 11.58 -18.48
CA ASN A 299 -19.07 12.59 -18.00
C ASN A 299 -19.60 13.47 -19.16
N ASN A 300 -20.58 14.32 -18.89
CA ASN A 300 -21.23 15.15 -19.93
C ASN A 300 -20.28 16.13 -20.60
N GLU A 301 -19.26 16.62 -19.91
CA GLU A 301 -18.26 17.53 -20.49
C GLU A 301 -17.32 16.77 -21.41
N GLY A 302 -16.78 15.64 -20.95
CA GLY A 302 -15.94 14.73 -21.74
C GLY A 302 -16.67 14.25 -22.99
N ALA A 303 -17.92 13.81 -22.86
CA ALA A 303 -18.75 13.39 -23.98
C ALA A 303 -18.94 14.47 -25.05
N ARG A 304 -19.14 15.73 -24.64
CA ARG A 304 -19.25 16.87 -25.58
C ARG A 304 -17.92 17.15 -26.27
N ARG A 305 -16.82 17.19 -25.52
CA ARG A 305 -15.47 17.40 -26.08
C ARG A 305 -15.11 16.27 -27.03
N PHE A 306 -15.32 15.04 -26.62
CA PHE A 306 -14.97 13.87 -27.42
C PHE A 306 -15.76 13.81 -28.72
N ARG A 307 -17.07 14.14 -28.66
CA ARG A 307 -17.91 14.24 -29.86
C ARG A 307 -17.43 15.34 -30.81
N ASN A 308 -17.11 16.52 -30.30
CA ASN A 308 -16.63 17.65 -31.11
C ASN A 308 -15.30 17.33 -31.79
N GLU A 309 -14.34 16.77 -31.05
CA GLU A 309 -13.03 16.44 -31.61
C GLU A 309 -13.12 15.26 -32.59
N THR A 310 -13.84 14.19 -32.25
CA THR A 310 -13.99 13.04 -33.16
C THR A 310 -14.79 13.38 -34.42
N SER A 311 -15.71 14.36 -34.37
CA SER A 311 -16.42 14.84 -35.57
C SER A 311 -15.50 15.50 -36.57
N ARG A 312 -14.39 16.12 -36.15
CA ARG A 312 -13.37 16.74 -37.01
C ARG A 312 -12.41 15.73 -37.63
N HIS A 313 -12.34 14.54 -37.01
CA HIS A 313 -11.39 13.50 -37.35
C HIS A 313 -12.07 12.22 -37.90
N ILE A 314 -13.22 12.37 -38.56
CA ILE A 314 -13.90 11.24 -39.23
C ILE A 314 -12.99 10.68 -40.32
N LYS A 315 -12.87 9.37 -40.38
CA LYS A 315 -11.96 8.56 -41.22
C LYS A 315 -10.49 8.57 -40.77
N ASP A 316 -10.16 9.23 -39.65
CA ASP A 316 -8.86 9.15 -39.04
C ASP A 316 -8.75 7.96 -38.09
N TYR A 317 -7.53 7.53 -37.79
CA TYR A 317 -7.26 6.50 -36.82
C TYR A 317 -7.01 7.14 -35.47
N MET A 318 -7.66 6.63 -34.44
CA MET A 318 -7.54 7.11 -33.07
C MET A 318 -6.84 6.06 -32.19
N ALA A 319 -5.67 6.41 -31.70
CA ALA A 319 -4.94 5.59 -30.75
C ALA A 319 -5.44 5.81 -29.32
N ILE A 320 -5.67 4.72 -28.60
CA ILE A 320 -5.90 4.70 -27.15
C ILE A 320 -4.54 4.47 -26.50
N VAL A 321 -4.03 5.48 -25.81
CA VAL A 321 -2.72 5.46 -25.16
C VAL A 321 -2.90 5.34 -23.66
N LEU A 322 -2.34 4.29 -23.09
CA LEU A 322 -2.33 4.05 -21.64
C LEU A 322 -0.88 3.96 -21.17
N ASP A 323 -0.50 4.82 -20.23
CA ASP A 323 0.85 4.87 -19.68
C ASP A 323 1.94 4.91 -20.78
N GLN A 324 1.74 5.77 -21.78
CA GLN A 324 2.62 5.98 -22.93
C GLN A 324 2.72 4.79 -23.91
N ARG A 325 1.82 3.81 -23.83
CA ARG A 325 1.73 2.68 -24.76
C ARG A 325 0.38 2.65 -25.47
N VAL A 326 0.39 2.35 -26.74
CA VAL A 326 -0.85 2.20 -27.52
C VAL A 326 -1.48 0.85 -27.21
N MET A 327 -2.74 0.87 -26.83
CA MET A 327 -3.55 -0.32 -26.51
C MET A 327 -4.30 -0.79 -27.75
N GLY A 328 -4.00 -2.03 -28.17
CA GLY A 328 -4.58 -2.58 -29.37
C GLY A 328 -4.19 -1.82 -30.65
N ARG A 329 -4.83 -2.17 -31.76
CA ARG A 329 -4.65 -1.46 -33.03
C ARG A 329 -5.59 -0.26 -33.10
N PRO A 330 -5.12 0.97 -33.44
CA PRO A 330 -5.97 2.14 -33.53
C PRO A 330 -7.16 1.96 -34.48
N PRO A 331 -8.41 2.06 -34.02
CA PRO A 331 -9.59 1.97 -34.87
C PRO A 331 -9.80 3.24 -35.69
N VAL A 332 -10.53 3.12 -36.82
CA VAL A 332 -10.99 4.26 -37.61
C VAL A 332 -12.19 4.91 -36.95
N ILE A 333 -12.20 6.21 -36.84
CA ILE A 333 -13.36 7.00 -36.41
C ILE A 333 -14.40 6.99 -37.53
N GLN A 334 -15.45 6.21 -37.37
CA GLN A 334 -16.53 6.11 -38.35
C GLN A 334 -17.56 7.23 -38.21
N SER A 335 -17.82 7.66 -37.00
CA SER A 335 -18.77 8.71 -36.65
C SER A 335 -18.32 9.43 -35.38
N ALA A 336 -18.93 10.59 -35.08
CA ALA A 336 -18.68 11.31 -33.85
C ALA A 336 -19.00 10.43 -32.61
N ILE A 337 -18.00 10.22 -31.74
CA ILE A 337 -18.10 9.34 -30.58
C ILE A 337 -18.65 10.15 -29.40
N GLY A 338 -19.66 9.60 -28.71
CA GLY A 338 -20.32 10.24 -27.57
C GLY A 338 -19.68 9.89 -26.24
N ALA A 339 -20.51 9.53 -25.25
CA ALA A 339 -20.09 9.27 -23.88
C ALA A 339 -19.42 7.91 -23.67
N ASN A 340 -19.72 6.93 -24.53
CA ASN A 340 -19.29 5.54 -24.34
C ASN A 340 -18.24 5.14 -25.38
N GLY A 341 -17.25 4.38 -24.92
CA GLY A 341 -16.23 3.79 -25.78
C GLY A 341 -15.74 2.45 -25.20
N GLN A 342 -14.84 1.79 -25.95
CA GLN A 342 -14.26 0.53 -25.54
C GLN A 342 -12.76 0.47 -25.83
N ILE A 343 -12.04 -0.26 -25.00
CA ILE A 343 -10.60 -0.53 -25.13
C ILE A 343 -10.43 -2.03 -25.31
N THR A 344 -10.00 -2.48 -26.48
CA THR A 344 -9.74 -3.90 -26.77
C THR A 344 -8.42 -4.32 -26.11
N MET A 345 -8.42 -5.46 -25.43
CA MET A 345 -7.26 -5.93 -24.65
C MET A 345 -6.30 -6.83 -25.45
N GLY A 346 -6.54 -7.04 -26.75
CA GLY A 346 -5.60 -7.74 -27.62
C GLY A 346 -5.30 -9.19 -27.23
N GLY A 347 -6.29 -9.94 -26.74
CA GLY A 347 -6.13 -11.35 -26.36
C GLY A 347 -5.60 -11.59 -24.93
N LYS A 348 -5.44 -10.53 -24.11
CA LYS A 348 -5.15 -10.66 -22.68
C LYS A 348 -6.33 -11.30 -21.95
N ASP A 349 -6.04 -11.91 -20.80
CA ASP A 349 -7.07 -12.59 -20.00
C ASP A 349 -8.12 -11.61 -19.42
N LEU A 350 -9.24 -12.16 -18.94
CA LEU A 350 -10.32 -11.39 -18.33
C LEU A 350 -9.82 -10.64 -17.07
N GLN A 351 -8.85 -11.22 -16.36
CA GLN A 351 -8.28 -10.61 -15.15
C GLN A 351 -7.58 -9.28 -15.49
N ALA A 352 -6.83 -9.21 -16.60
CA ALA A 352 -6.19 -7.99 -17.06
C ALA A 352 -7.23 -6.90 -17.42
N ALA A 353 -8.38 -7.29 -18.00
CA ALA A 353 -9.47 -6.36 -18.28
C ALA A 353 -10.15 -5.86 -16.99
N GLN A 354 -10.34 -6.73 -16.00
CA GLN A 354 -10.86 -6.35 -14.69
C GLN A 354 -9.93 -5.36 -13.97
N ASP A 355 -8.63 -5.63 -13.97
CA ASP A 355 -7.64 -4.77 -13.34
C ASP A 355 -7.56 -3.40 -14.04
N LEU A 356 -7.63 -3.39 -15.38
CA LEU A 356 -7.66 -2.13 -16.13
C LEU A 356 -8.94 -1.33 -15.83
N ALA A 357 -10.09 -1.98 -15.83
CA ALA A 357 -11.37 -1.32 -15.53
C ALA A 357 -11.37 -0.71 -14.11
N LEU A 358 -10.84 -1.45 -13.12
CA LEU A 358 -10.69 -0.97 -11.74
C LEU A 358 -9.82 0.29 -11.70
N VAL A 359 -8.64 0.24 -12.32
CA VAL A 359 -7.68 1.35 -12.28
C VAL A 359 -8.22 2.57 -13.02
N LEU A 360 -8.91 2.38 -14.15
CA LEU A 360 -9.54 3.48 -14.89
C LEU A 360 -10.69 4.13 -14.11
N ARG A 361 -11.51 3.33 -13.41
CA ARG A 361 -12.60 3.82 -12.57
C ARG A 361 -12.09 4.63 -11.37
N ALA A 362 -11.05 4.15 -10.72
CA ALA A 362 -10.41 4.83 -9.60
C ALA A 362 -9.66 6.11 -10.00
N GLY A 363 -9.34 6.27 -11.29
CA GLY A 363 -8.67 7.43 -11.85
C GLY A 363 -7.16 7.30 -11.99
N SER A 364 -6.58 8.22 -12.77
CA SER A 364 -5.14 8.28 -13.01
C SER A 364 -4.41 8.91 -11.83
N LEU A 365 -3.18 8.44 -11.59
CA LEU A 365 -2.29 9.06 -10.62
C LEU A 365 -1.81 10.43 -11.16
N PRO A 366 -1.87 11.49 -10.35
CA PRO A 366 -1.44 12.83 -10.76
C PRO A 366 0.08 12.93 -10.96
N VAL A 367 0.82 12.02 -10.33
CA VAL A 367 2.27 11.88 -10.43
C VAL A 367 2.63 10.39 -10.46
N PRO A 368 3.70 10.01 -11.16
CA PRO A 368 4.16 8.63 -11.11
C PRO A 368 4.66 8.30 -9.71
N LEU A 369 4.26 7.13 -9.21
CA LEU A 369 4.68 6.59 -7.93
C LEU A 369 5.57 5.37 -8.17
N LYS A 370 6.65 5.26 -7.40
CA LYS A 370 7.48 4.06 -7.34
C LYS A 370 7.37 3.41 -5.97
N VAL A 371 7.57 2.11 -5.93
CA VAL A 371 7.62 1.34 -4.69
C VAL A 371 8.98 1.57 -4.03
N ALA A 372 8.97 2.17 -2.84
CA ALA A 372 10.16 2.37 -2.02
C ALA A 372 10.45 1.13 -1.16
N ASP A 373 9.41 0.55 -0.55
CA ASP A 373 9.48 -0.70 0.22
C ASP A 373 8.17 -1.48 0.07
N TRP A 374 8.26 -2.81 0.09
CA TRP A 374 7.09 -3.67 0.18
C TRP A 374 7.42 -4.95 0.92
N ARG A 375 6.50 -5.37 1.77
CA ARG A 375 6.64 -6.57 2.60
C ARG A 375 5.34 -7.34 2.63
N VAL A 376 5.44 -8.65 2.57
CA VAL A 376 4.30 -9.56 2.70
C VAL A 376 4.45 -10.33 4.00
N ILE A 377 3.43 -10.27 4.84
CA ILE A 377 3.36 -11.00 6.11
C ILE A 377 2.38 -12.14 5.91
N GLY A 378 2.85 -13.37 6.08
CA GLY A 378 2.01 -14.56 5.98
C GLY A 378 0.97 -14.63 7.11
N ALA A 379 -0.25 -15.04 6.80
CA ALA A 379 -1.33 -15.17 7.77
C ALA A 379 -1.02 -16.17 8.92
N SER A 380 -0.21 -17.20 8.64
CA SER A 380 0.25 -18.17 9.65
C SER A 380 1.12 -17.53 10.74
N LEU A 381 2.00 -16.58 10.36
CA LEU A 381 2.85 -15.85 11.30
C LEU A 381 2.01 -15.00 12.26
N GLY A 382 0.94 -14.40 11.77
CA GLY A 382 0.01 -13.63 12.59
C GLY A 382 -0.72 -14.50 13.60
N GLN A 383 -1.23 -15.66 13.20
CA GLN A 383 -1.92 -16.61 14.11
C GLN A 383 -0.99 -17.13 15.20
N ASP A 384 0.22 -17.56 14.86
CA ASP A 384 1.21 -18.01 15.85
C ASP A 384 1.57 -16.91 16.86
N SER A 385 1.70 -15.67 16.37
CA SER A 385 1.98 -14.51 17.21
C SER A 385 0.82 -14.21 18.16
N ILE A 386 -0.43 -14.33 17.72
CA ILE A 386 -1.61 -14.20 18.57
C ILE A 386 -1.62 -15.27 19.67
N HIS A 387 -1.42 -16.54 19.31
CA HIS A 387 -1.40 -17.63 20.30
C HIS A 387 -0.31 -17.45 21.35
N LYS A 388 0.90 -17.13 20.95
CA LYS A 388 2.01 -16.86 21.86
C LYS A 388 1.73 -15.66 22.77
N SER A 389 1.17 -14.57 22.21
CA SER A 389 0.84 -13.37 22.99
C SER A 389 -0.28 -13.60 23.99
N ILE A 390 -1.33 -14.34 23.62
CA ILE A 390 -2.41 -14.73 24.55
C ILE A 390 -1.85 -15.61 25.67
N THR A 391 -1.04 -16.61 25.34
CA THR A 391 -0.42 -17.50 26.35
C THR A 391 0.45 -16.69 27.30
N ALA A 392 1.31 -15.81 26.80
CA ALA A 392 2.14 -14.91 27.62
C ALA A 392 1.27 -13.99 28.51
N GLY A 393 0.19 -13.43 27.96
CA GLY A 393 -0.76 -12.61 28.71
C GLY A 393 -1.45 -13.36 29.82
N VAL A 394 -1.91 -14.60 29.58
CA VAL A 394 -2.53 -15.45 30.60
C VAL A 394 -1.54 -15.79 31.72
N ILE A 395 -0.30 -16.13 31.36
CA ILE A 395 0.75 -16.39 32.35
C ILE A 395 1.04 -15.14 33.19
N ALA A 396 1.17 -13.97 32.55
CA ALA A 396 1.39 -12.69 33.24
C ALA A 396 0.26 -12.37 34.23
N VAL A 397 -1.01 -12.51 33.81
CA VAL A 397 -2.17 -12.30 34.67
C VAL A 397 -2.18 -13.29 35.83
N ALA A 398 -1.90 -14.57 35.56
CA ALA A 398 -1.86 -15.61 36.62
C ALA A 398 -0.79 -15.30 37.68
N LEU A 399 0.42 -14.89 37.25
CA LEU A 399 1.49 -14.50 38.17
C LEU A 399 1.09 -13.29 39.03
N VAL A 400 0.51 -12.27 38.41
CA VAL A 400 0.01 -11.08 39.12
C VAL A 400 -1.06 -11.47 40.13
N VAL A 401 -2.02 -12.31 39.77
CA VAL A 401 -3.09 -12.77 40.66
C VAL A 401 -2.49 -13.53 41.85
N ILE A 402 -1.54 -14.43 41.62
CA ILE A 402 -0.87 -15.20 42.68
C ILE A 402 -0.15 -14.27 43.67
N ILE A 403 0.62 -13.31 43.16
CA ILE A 403 1.36 -12.35 44.00
C ILE A 403 0.38 -11.46 44.77
N MET A 404 -0.65 -10.92 44.11
CA MET A 404 -1.62 -10.05 44.76
C MET A 404 -2.43 -10.76 45.88
N LEU A 405 -2.90 -11.97 45.62
CA LEU A 405 -3.63 -12.75 46.63
C LEU A 405 -2.71 -13.27 47.74
N GLY A 406 -1.50 -13.71 47.39
CA GLY A 406 -0.54 -14.23 48.37
C GLY A 406 0.01 -13.17 49.32
N TYR A 407 0.38 -11.99 48.77
CA TYR A 407 1.02 -10.95 49.58
C TYR A 407 0.02 -9.96 50.18
N TYR A 408 -0.97 -9.45 49.43
CA TYR A 408 -1.94 -8.44 49.87
C TYR A 408 -3.27 -9.02 50.32
N ARG A 409 -3.44 -10.35 50.28
CA ARG A 409 -4.62 -11.09 50.79
C ARG A 409 -5.95 -10.44 50.39
N PHE A 410 -6.70 -9.86 51.34
CA PHE A 410 -8.00 -9.23 51.05
C PHE A 410 -7.89 -8.04 50.11
N SER A 411 -6.95 -7.15 50.35
CA SER A 411 -6.70 -6.01 49.47
C SER A 411 -6.28 -6.46 48.07
N GLY A 412 -5.50 -7.54 47.98
CA GLY A 412 -5.16 -8.20 46.73
C GLY A 412 -6.39 -8.74 45.98
N ALA A 413 -7.39 -9.31 46.68
CA ALA A 413 -8.64 -9.74 46.04
C ALA A 413 -9.42 -8.56 45.42
N LEU A 414 -9.44 -7.40 46.08
CA LEU A 414 -10.05 -6.18 45.52
C LEU A 414 -9.30 -5.68 44.27
N ALA A 415 -7.97 -5.76 44.31
CA ALA A 415 -7.16 -5.40 43.13
C ALA A 415 -7.36 -6.37 41.96
N VAL A 416 -7.51 -7.69 42.21
CA VAL A 416 -7.82 -8.67 41.16
C VAL A 416 -9.20 -8.42 40.57
N ALA A 417 -10.20 -8.07 41.38
CA ALA A 417 -11.53 -7.68 40.87
C ALA A 417 -11.46 -6.41 40.00
N ALA A 418 -10.63 -5.42 40.41
CA ALA A 418 -10.38 -4.22 39.62
C ALA A 418 -9.60 -4.52 38.34
N LEU A 419 -8.68 -5.50 38.36
CA LEU A 419 -7.93 -5.94 37.16
C LEU A 419 -8.86 -6.54 36.10
N VAL A 420 -9.86 -7.31 36.51
CA VAL A 420 -10.88 -7.83 35.58
C VAL A 420 -11.62 -6.67 34.90
N LEU A 421 -12.01 -5.63 35.63
CA LEU A 421 -12.65 -4.45 35.08
C LEU A 421 -11.68 -3.62 34.21
N TYR A 422 -10.40 -3.58 34.59
CA TYR A 422 -9.35 -2.94 33.79
C TYR A 422 -9.25 -3.55 32.40
N ILE A 423 -9.16 -4.90 32.32
CA ILE A 423 -9.12 -5.63 31.05
C ILE A 423 -10.36 -5.30 30.21
N LEU A 424 -11.55 -5.35 30.83
CA LEU A 424 -12.81 -5.04 30.16
C LEU A 424 -12.83 -3.60 29.61
N TYR A 425 -12.43 -2.60 30.42
CA TYR A 425 -12.45 -1.20 30.02
C TYR A 425 -11.42 -0.89 28.93
N THR A 426 -10.23 -1.50 29.01
CA THR A 426 -9.19 -1.32 27.98
C THR A 426 -9.64 -1.89 26.65
N LEU A 427 -10.18 -3.12 26.61
CA LEU A 427 -10.71 -3.72 25.40
C LEU A 427 -11.90 -2.92 24.84
N ALA A 428 -12.78 -2.44 25.71
CA ALA A 428 -13.91 -1.61 25.31
C ALA A 428 -13.47 -0.25 24.74
N ALA A 429 -12.43 0.36 25.31
CA ALA A 429 -11.84 1.59 24.79
C ALA A 429 -11.25 1.37 23.40
N LEU A 430 -10.46 0.29 23.21
CA LEU A 430 -9.89 -0.06 21.91
C LEU A 430 -10.97 -0.30 20.85
N ALA A 431 -12.03 -1.03 21.21
CA ALA A 431 -13.18 -1.25 20.33
C ALA A 431 -13.96 0.03 20.01
N GLY A 432 -14.21 0.87 21.03
CA GLY A 432 -14.95 2.13 20.90
C GLY A 432 -14.26 3.17 20.01
N PHE A 433 -12.94 3.25 20.11
CA PHE A 433 -12.12 4.13 19.26
C PHE A 433 -11.73 3.48 17.93
N GLN A 434 -12.20 2.26 17.64
CA GLN A 434 -11.85 1.50 16.44
C GLN A 434 -10.33 1.40 16.24
N ALA A 435 -9.58 1.26 17.34
CA ALA A 435 -8.13 1.18 17.31
C ALA A 435 -7.67 -0.14 16.69
N VAL A 436 -6.61 -0.06 15.86
CA VAL A 436 -6.02 -1.23 15.22
C VAL A 436 -5.09 -1.92 16.23
N LEU A 437 -5.39 -3.17 16.55
CA LEU A 437 -4.57 -4.00 17.43
C LEU A 437 -3.42 -4.62 16.62
N THR A 438 -2.20 -4.25 16.97
CA THR A 438 -0.96 -4.76 16.36
C THR A 438 -0.23 -5.70 17.30
N LEU A 439 0.79 -6.44 16.83
CA LEU A 439 1.61 -7.30 17.69
C LEU A 439 2.30 -6.51 18.83
N PRO A 440 2.98 -5.37 18.56
CA PRO A 440 3.43 -4.49 19.64
C PRO A 440 2.29 -3.94 20.51
N GLY A 441 1.09 -3.72 19.95
CA GLY A 441 -0.09 -3.33 20.71
C GLY A 441 -0.51 -4.39 21.73
N LEU A 442 -0.47 -5.67 21.35
CA LEU A 442 -0.68 -6.78 22.29
C LEU A 442 0.38 -6.80 23.41
N ALA A 443 1.65 -6.59 23.07
CA ALA A 443 2.72 -6.47 24.06
C ALA A 443 2.49 -5.26 24.99
N GLY A 444 2.06 -4.12 24.45
CA GLY A 444 1.64 -2.95 25.22
C GLY A 444 0.46 -3.23 26.16
N PHE A 445 -0.51 -4.03 25.71
CA PHE A 445 -1.62 -4.46 26.54
C PHE A 445 -1.15 -5.31 27.74
N VAL A 446 -0.28 -6.29 27.51
CA VAL A 446 0.30 -7.11 28.59
C VAL A 446 1.14 -6.27 29.55
N LEU A 447 1.95 -5.35 29.01
CA LEU A 447 2.75 -4.41 29.84
C LEU A 447 1.85 -3.52 30.70
N SER A 448 0.77 -3.02 30.14
CA SER A 448 -0.16 -2.11 30.83
C SER A 448 -0.94 -2.81 31.97
N ILE A 449 -1.10 -4.15 31.93
CA ILE A 449 -1.62 -4.94 33.05
C ILE A 449 -0.71 -4.78 34.28
N GLY A 450 0.61 -4.84 34.10
CA GLY A 450 1.58 -4.59 35.17
C GLY A 450 1.45 -3.19 35.77
N ILE A 451 1.39 -2.17 34.89
CA ILE A 451 1.22 -0.75 35.30
C ILE A 451 -0.10 -0.54 36.07
N ALA A 452 -1.18 -1.21 35.66
CA ALA A 452 -2.48 -1.09 36.32
C ALA A 452 -2.46 -1.65 37.76
N VAL A 453 -1.69 -2.72 37.99
CA VAL A 453 -1.55 -3.32 39.31
C VAL A 453 -0.59 -2.52 40.20
N ASP A 454 0.45 -1.95 39.62
CA ASP A 454 1.45 -1.13 40.35
C ASP A 454 0.81 0.05 41.09
N ALA A 455 -0.16 0.72 40.47
CA ALA A 455 -0.94 1.77 41.13
C ALA A 455 -1.67 1.28 42.38
N ASN A 456 -2.18 0.04 42.37
CA ASN A 456 -2.83 -0.56 43.53
C ASN A 456 -1.82 -0.93 44.62
N VAL A 457 -0.64 -1.42 44.22
CA VAL A 457 0.46 -1.73 45.14
C VAL A 457 0.89 -0.47 45.91
N LEU A 458 1.10 0.65 45.21
CA LEU A 458 1.43 1.92 45.84
C LEU A 458 0.37 2.35 46.88
N ILE A 459 -0.92 2.22 46.55
CA ILE A 459 -2.01 2.55 47.47
C ILE A 459 -1.97 1.61 48.68
N PHE A 460 -1.78 0.31 48.48
CA PHE A 460 -1.81 -0.68 49.57
C PHE A 460 -0.63 -0.55 50.52
N GLU A 461 0.57 -0.31 50.00
CA GLU A 461 1.74 -0.05 50.84
C GLU A 461 1.56 1.25 51.66
N ARG A 462 0.97 2.29 51.05
CA ARG A 462 0.68 3.52 51.80
C ARG A 462 -0.39 3.30 52.86
N ILE A 463 -1.44 2.50 52.59
CA ILE A 463 -2.41 2.14 53.62
C ILE A 463 -1.75 1.34 54.75
N ARG A 464 -0.85 0.40 54.43
CA ARG A 464 -0.09 -0.40 55.43
C ARG A 464 0.79 0.52 56.31
N GLU A 465 1.45 1.50 55.71
CA GLU A 465 2.26 2.47 56.43
C GLU A 465 1.41 3.30 57.41
N GLU A 466 0.23 3.78 56.97
CA GLU A 466 -0.68 4.54 57.81
C GLU A 466 -1.29 3.69 58.98
N LEU A 467 -1.52 2.40 58.73
CA LEU A 467 -1.95 1.43 59.77
C LEU A 467 -0.83 1.21 60.79
N ASN A 468 0.43 1.09 60.34
CA ASN A 468 1.60 0.95 61.24
C ASN A 468 1.82 2.17 62.13
N HIS A 469 1.39 3.35 61.66
CA HIS A 469 1.36 4.59 62.45
C HIS A 469 0.21 4.65 63.48
N GLY A 470 -0.58 3.54 63.63
CA GLY A 470 -1.64 3.42 64.62
C GLY A 470 -2.98 4.07 64.22
N LYS A 471 -3.18 4.45 62.95
CA LYS A 471 -4.43 5.05 62.50
C LYS A 471 -5.53 3.99 62.37
N THR A 472 -6.77 4.42 62.51
CA THR A 472 -7.92 3.54 62.27
C THR A 472 -7.98 3.09 60.81
N VAL A 473 -8.49 1.91 60.53
CA VAL A 473 -8.60 1.34 59.16
C VAL A 473 -9.24 2.32 58.18
N ARG A 474 -10.29 3.01 58.63
CA ARG A 474 -10.98 3.99 57.78
C ARG A 474 -10.10 5.19 57.41
N THR A 475 -9.40 5.75 58.41
CA THR A 475 -8.50 6.86 58.21
C THR A 475 -7.29 6.45 57.38
N ALA A 476 -6.73 5.27 57.65
CA ALA A 476 -5.59 4.73 56.93
C ALA A 476 -5.91 4.53 55.44
N ILE A 477 -7.12 4.03 55.08
CA ILE A 477 -7.57 3.92 53.71
C ILE A 477 -7.70 5.30 53.06
N ASP A 478 -8.39 6.27 53.71
CA ASP A 478 -8.60 7.60 53.12
C ASP A 478 -7.27 8.36 52.90
N GLU A 479 -6.35 8.30 53.90
CA GLU A 479 -5.04 8.92 53.77
C GLU A 479 -4.08 8.21 52.85
N GLY A 480 -4.12 6.85 52.81
CA GLY A 480 -3.36 6.05 51.87
C GLY A 480 -3.68 6.41 50.40
N PHE A 481 -4.96 6.50 50.07
CA PHE A 481 -5.38 6.98 48.75
C PHE A 481 -4.96 8.42 48.51
N ARG A 482 -5.05 9.32 49.46
CA ARG A 482 -4.68 10.72 49.29
C ARG A 482 -3.18 10.92 49.05
N HIS A 483 -2.34 10.21 49.82
CA HIS A 483 -0.89 10.35 49.72
C HIS A 483 -0.30 9.60 48.53
N ALA A 484 -0.87 8.50 48.09
CA ALA A 484 -0.44 7.78 46.89
C ALA A 484 -0.82 8.50 45.60
N MET A 485 -1.84 9.40 45.63
CA MET A 485 -2.41 10.04 44.46
C MET A 485 -1.39 10.79 43.59
N SER A 486 -0.51 11.60 44.22
CA SER A 486 0.49 12.39 43.47
C SER A 486 1.46 11.48 42.71
N ALA A 487 2.00 10.46 43.37
CA ALA A 487 2.93 9.53 42.71
C ALA A 487 2.27 8.75 41.55
N ILE A 488 1.00 8.32 41.74
CA ILE A 488 0.26 7.62 40.70
C ILE A 488 -0.01 8.53 39.48
N VAL A 489 -0.44 9.79 39.74
CA VAL A 489 -0.71 10.73 38.65
C VAL A 489 0.58 11.11 37.91
N ASP A 490 1.65 11.43 38.63
CA ASP A 490 2.94 11.83 38.04
C ASP A 490 3.53 10.70 37.16
N SER A 491 3.52 9.45 37.65
CA SER A 491 3.99 8.29 36.90
C SER A 491 3.14 8.04 35.63
N ASN A 492 1.81 8.08 35.77
CA ASN A 492 0.91 7.84 34.65
C ASN A 492 0.96 8.97 33.60
N VAL A 493 1.06 10.23 34.03
CA VAL A 493 1.21 11.39 33.13
C VAL A 493 2.53 11.31 32.36
N SER A 494 3.64 10.97 33.02
CA SER A 494 4.95 10.79 32.36
C SER A 494 4.89 9.71 31.28
N THR A 495 4.28 8.55 31.61
CA THR A 495 4.10 7.44 30.64
C THR A 495 3.14 7.82 29.51
N ALA A 496 2.06 8.55 29.82
CA ALA A 496 1.10 9.02 28.82
C ALA A 496 1.73 10.02 27.83
N LEU A 497 2.60 10.93 28.31
CA LEU A 497 3.34 11.85 27.45
C LEU A 497 4.26 11.09 26.49
N THR A 498 5.00 10.10 26.99
CA THR A 498 5.84 9.24 26.15
C THR A 498 5.00 8.50 25.09
N ALA A 499 3.86 7.92 25.49
CA ALA A 499 2.95 7.25 24.57
C ALA A 499 2.33 8.22 23.55
N ALA A 500 2.03 9.47 23.93
CA ALA A 500 1.53 10.50 23.01
C ALA A 500 2.58 10.87 21.95
N VAL A 501 3.86 10.98 22.33
CA VAL A 501 4.96 11.18 21.37
C VAL A 501 5.07 10.00 20.41
N LEU A 502 5.00 8.75 20.90
CA LEU A 502 5.00 7.56 20.06
C LEU A 502 3.78 7.49 19.15
N TYR A 503 2.62 7.97 19.57
CA TYR A 503 1.43 8.06 18.74
C TYR A 503 1.59 9.08 17.60
N GLN A 504 2.18 10.23 17.88
CA GLN A 504 2.34 11.31 16.92
C GLN A 504 3.40 11.01 15.86
N TYR A 505 4.54 10.45 16.28
CA TYR A 505 5.70 10.22 15.41
C TYR A 505 5.86 8.75 14.98
N GLY A 506 5.19 7.83 15.66
CA GLY A 506 5.23 6.39 15.33
C GLY A 506 4.44 6.06 14.08
N THR A 507 4.90 5.06 13.35
CA THR A 507 4.23 4.50 12.18
C THR A 507 3.70 3.09 12.47
N GLY A 508 2.63 2.68 11.77
CA GLY A 508 2.09 1.31 11.80
C GLY A 508 2.09 0.65 13.19
N PRO A 509 2.91 -0.38 13.41
CA PRO A 509 2.93 -1.16 14.65
C PRO A 509 3.23 -0.35 15.92
N VAL A 510 4.13 0.66 15.83
CA VAL A 510 4.51 1.53 16.97
C VAL A 510 3.34 2.40 17.41
N ARG A 511 2.57 2.90 16.46
CA ARG A 511 1.36 3.68 16.74
C ARG A 511 0.29 2.83 17.43
N GLY A 512 0.13 1.56 17.01
CA GLY A 512 -0.75 0.61 17.67
C GLY A 512 -0.38 0.35 19.13
N PHE A 513 0.92 0.18 19.43
CA PHE A 513 1.45 0.10 20.79
C PHE A 513 1.08 1.33 21.63
N ALA A 514 1.31 2.53 21.09
CA ALA A 514 1.04 3.78 21.79
C ALA A 514 -0.44 3.96 22.14
N VAL A 515 -1.35 3.63 21.20
CA VAL A 515 -2.81 3.69 21.43
C VAL A 515 -3.23 2.72 22.53
N THR A 516 -2.72 1.48 22.50
CA THR A 516 -3.05 0.47 23.50
C THR A 516 -2.55 0.89 24.89
N LEU A 517 -1.35 1.45 24.96
CA LEU A 517 -0.76 1.95 26.21
C LEU A 517 -1.58 3.13 26.78
N LEU A 518 -1.97 4.11 25.95
CA LEU A 518 -2.81 5.23 26.36
C LEU A 518 -4.18 4.76 26.90
N ALA A 519 -4.83 3.84 26.19
CA ALA A 519 -6.09 3.26 26.63
C ALA A 519 -5.92 2.50 27.97
N GLY A 520 -4.83 1.76 28.12
CA GLY A 520 -4.48 1.05 29.35
C GLY A 520 -4.24 2.00 30.53
N ILE A 521 -3.50 3.08 30.34
CA ILE A 521 -3.26 4.11 31.38
C ILE A 521 -4.59 4.75 31.82
N ALA A 522 -5.44 5.13 30.88
CA ALA A 522 -6.75 5.71 31.22
C ALA A 522 -7.63 4.72 32.02
N ALA A 523 -7.69 3.47 31.58
CA ALA A 523 -8.42 2.42 32.28
C ALA A 523 -7.82 2.13 33.68
N SER A 524 -6.50 2.09 33.81
CA SER A 524 -5.79 1.86 35.06
C SER A 524 -6.08 2.95 36.10
N MET A 525 -6.05 4.23 35.69
CA MET A 525 -6.40 5.33 36.59
C MET A 525 -7.86 5.24 37.07
N ILE A 526 -8.79 4.87 36.21
CA ILE A 526 -10.19 4.69 36.59
C ILE A 526 -10.33 3.52 37.59
N THR A 527 -9.69 2.40 37.31
CA THR A 527 -9.86 1.20 38.13
C THR A 527 -9.13 1.29 39.47
N SER A 528 -7.90 1.78 39.51
CA SER A 528 -7.12 1.89 40.75
C SER A 528 -7.65 2.98 41.69
N ILE A 529 -7.91 4.19 41.15
CA ILE A 529 -8.30 5.34 41.96
C ILE A 529 -9.78 5.33 42.32
N PHE A 530 -10.65 4.99 41.36
CA PHE A 530 -12.09 5.11 41.53
C PHE A 530 -12.75 3.78 41.94
N VAL A 531 -12.43 2.68 41.22
CA VAL A 531 -13.10 1.39 41.46
C VAL A 531 -12.62 0.76 42.76
N VAL A 532 -11.30 0.63 42.98
CA VAL A 532 -10.75 0.03 44.20
C VAL A 532 -11.18 0.81 45.44
N ARG A 533 -11.13 2.15 45.39
CA ARG A 533 -11.65 2.96 46.49
C ARG A 533 -13.13 2.71 46.77
N THR A 534 -13.93 2.51 45.73
CA THR A 534 -15.36 2.20 45.89
C THR A 534 -15.56 0.82 46.52
N PHE A 535 -14.75 -0.18 46.18
CA PHE A 535 -14.81 -1.50 46.81
C PHE A 535 -14.46 -1.43 48.29
N TYR A 536 -13.44 -0.66 48.69
CA TYR A 536 -13.16 -0.41 50.12
C TYR A 536 -14.32 0.28 50.83
N MET A 537 -14.97 1.26 50.20
CA MET A 537 -16.13 1.95 50.78
C MET A 537 -17.33 1.01 50.96
N ILE A 538 -17.57 0.08 50.02
CA ILE A 538 -18.62 -0.94 50.13
C ILE A 538 -18.33 -1.87 51.32
N TRP A 539 -17.07 -2.31 51.42
CA TRP A 539 -16.63 -3.19 52.49
C TRP A 539 -16.76 -2.51 53.87
N LEU A 540 -16.26 -1.28 54.04
CA LEU A 540 -16.35 -0.48 55.26
C LEU A 540 -17.81 -0.20 55.69
N ASN A 541 -18.72 0.01 54.74
CA ASN A 541 -20.14 0.23 55.08
C ASN A 541 -20.87 -1.05 55.47
N ARG A 542 -20.37 -2.23 55.05
CA ARG A 542 -20.93 -3.53 55.41
C ARG A 542 -20.44 -4.01 56.76
N SER A 543 -19.18 -3.68 57.11
CA SER A 543 -18.56 -4.03 58.42
C SER A 543 -18.95 -2.96 59.44
N ARG A 544 -19.97 -3.24 60.24
CA ARG A 544 -20.47 -2.33 61.30
C ARG A 544 -19.61 -2.30 62.57
N ASP A 545 -18.65 -3.22 62.76
CA ASP A 545 -17.83 -3.32 63.94
C ASP A 545 -16.56 -2.48 63.82
N ALA A 546 -16.32 -1.62 64.82
CA ALA A 546 -15.22 -0.67 64.91
C ALA A 546 -13.80 -1.32 65.05
N GLN A 547 -13.70 -2.64 65.07
CA GLN A 547 -12.46 -3.41 65.23
C GLN A 547 -12.13 -4.33 64.03
N THR A 548 -12.59 -4.01 62.81
CA THR A 548 -12.23 -4.81 61.65
C THR A 548 -10.74 -4.68 61.37
N SER A 549 -9.98 -5.76 61.55
CA SER A 549 -8.60 -5.82 61.09
C SER A 549 -8.57 -5.95 59.57
N LEU A 550 -7.92 -5.03 58.89
CA LEU A 550 -7.69 -5.12 57.46
C LEU A 550 -6.51 -6.08 57.23
N SER A 551 -6.73 -7.15 56.50
CA SER A 551 -5.67 -8.06 56.08
C SER A 551 -5.03 -7.49 54.78
N ILE A 552 -3.84 -6.89 54.94
CA ILE A 552 -3.07 -6.28 53.86
C ILE A 552 -1.65 -6.79 53.86
#